data_91d8ac89467a12e8526a377385f8f0e6
#
_entry.id   91d8ac89467a12e8526a377385f8f0e6
#
_cell.length_a   1.000
_cell.length_b   1.000
_cell.length_c   1.000
_cell.angle_alpha   90.00
_cell.angle_beta   90.00
_cell.angle_gamma   90.00
#
_symmetry.space_group_name_H-M   'P 1'
#
loop_
_entity.id
_entity.type
_entity.pdbx_description
1 polymer ?
#
loop_
_entity_poly.entity_id
_entity_poly.type
_entity_poly.pdbx_seq_one_letter_code
_entity_poly.pdbx_strand_id
1 'polypeptide(L)'
;MEPLLAWVFWTLVTIDPNHSLLDGVDKRTVDGKHVISLGEAYVDNQMVGAELQYVNYQPYAYGPLQPIYGLSSTEKGGTMFGAGVGYEYKFSDKLFLESSFLPGLYIKNDDTDLGKQPFFRAKLGLGYKFSKSFSASISYDHRSNGRINGVNPGMETLQANIGFHY
;
A
#
# COMPACT_ATOMS: atom_id res chain seq x y z
N MET A 1 -8.48 6.92 -12.98
CA MET A 1 -7.16 6.99 -12.28
C MET A 1 -6.55 5.62 -11.93
N GLU A 2 -7.25 4.54 -12.25
CA GLU A 2 -6.96 3.18 -11.75
C GLU A 2 -5.59 2.57 -12.11
N PRO A 3 -4.97 2.81 -13.24
CA PRO A 3 -3.66 2.23 -13.49
C PRO A 3 -2.49 3.07 -12.96
N LEU A 4 -2.71 4.37 -12.62
CA LEU A 4 -1.61 5.30 -12.38
C LEU A 4 -0.70 4.87 -11.21
N LEU A 5 -1.28 4.55 -10.04
CA LEU A 5 -0.48 4.15 -8.88
C LEU A 5 0.25 2.82 -9.09
N ALA A 6 -0.39 1.86 -9.75
CA ALA A 6 0.27 0.60 -10.11
C ALA A 6 1.40 0.85 -11.12
N TRP A 7 1.20 1.72 -12.11
CA TRP A 7 2.25 2.15 -13.03
C TRP A 7 3.40 2.83 -12.31
N VAL A 8 3.11 3.75 -11.38
CA VAL A 8 4.13 4.42 -10.55
C VAL A 8 4.93 3.39 -9.75
N PHE A 9 4.27 2.43 -9.10
CA PHE A 9 4.94 1.37 -8.36
C PHE A 9 5.91 0.59 -9.25
N TRP A 10 5.42 0.03 -10.37
CA TRP A 10 6.24 -0.77 -11.27
C TRP A 10 7.38 0.03 -11.91
N THR A 11 7.15 1.31 -12.21
CA THR A 11 8.20 2.20 -12.70
C THR A 11 9.30 2.38 -11.64
N LEU A 12 8.93 2.73 -10.40
CA LEU A 12 9.89 2.96 -9.32
C LEU A 12 10.78 1.74 -9.07
N VAL A 13 10.22 0.54 -8.97
CA VAL A 13 11.00 -0.68 -8.73
C VAL A 13 11.88 -1.09 -9.92
N THR A 14 11.57 -0.59 -11.11
CA THR A 14 12.35 -0.87 -12.33
C THR A 14 13.53 0.08 -12.49
N ILE A 15 13.35 1.37 -12.13
CA ILE A 15 14.38 2.41 -12.34
C ILE A 15 15.20 2.71 -11.09
N ASP A 16 15.00 2.03 -9.96
CA ASP A 16 15.78 2.23 -8.73
C ASP A 16 17.28 2.06 -9.02
N PRO A 17 18.12 3.09 -8.81
CA PRO A 17 19.54 3.01 -9.12
C PRO A 17 20.34 2.08 -8.18
N ASN A 18 19.75 1.71 -7.03
CA ASN A 18 20.43 0.90 -6.02
C ASN A 18 20.03 -0.58 -6.09
N HIS A 19 18.76 -0.86 -6.43
CA HIS A 19 18.18 -2.20 -6.39
C HIS A 19 17.06 -2.33 -7.43
N SER A 20 17.40 -2.10 -8.72
CA SER A 20 16.44 -2.26 -9.81
C SER A 20 15.92 -3.71 -9.92
N LEU A 21 14.67 -3.86 -10.26
CA LEU A 21 14.11 -5.17 -10.61
C LEU A 21 14.84 -5.82 -11.80
N LEU A 22 15.41 -5.00 -12.68
CA LEU A 22 16.18 -5.46 -13.85
C LEU A 22 17.55 -6.04 -13.47
N ASP A 23 18.10 -5.70 -12.29
CA ASP A 23 19.39 -6.20 -11.81
C ASP A 23 19.25 -7.57 -11.14
N GLY A 24 18.02 -8.03 -10.91
CA GLY A 24 17.74 -9.34 -10.33
C GLY A 24 16.88 -9.26 -9.06
N VAL A 25 16.55 -10.44 -8.56
CA VAL A 25 15.65 -10.63 -7.41
C VAL A 25 16.32 -11.39 -6.27
N ASP A 26 17.61 -11.17 -6.04
CA ASP A 26 18.35 -11.81 -4.95
C ASP A 26 17.75 -11.39 -3.60
N LYS A 27 17.65 -12.37 -2.70
CA LYS A 27 17.14 -12.16 -1.34
C LYS A 27 18.16 -11.38 -0.51
N ARG A 28 17.71 -10.29 0.12
CA ARG A 28 18.51 -9.46 1.03
C ARG A 28 17.77 -9.18 2.33
N THR A 29 18.48 -8.94 3.41
CA THR A 29 17.92 -8.49 4.68
C THR A 29 17.64 -7.00 4.62
N VAL A 30 16.48 -6.59 5.09
CA VAL A 30 16.04 -5.19 5.24
C VAL A 30 15.32 -5.03 6.57
N ASP A 31 15.10 -3.78 7.00
CA ASP A 31 14.27 -3.54 8.18
C ASP A 31 12.84 -4.01 7.94
N GLY A 32 12.32 -4.84 8.82
CA GLY A 32 10.89 -5.12 8.90
C GLY A 32 10.15 -3.95 9.55
N LYS A 33 8.86 -3.78 9.27
CA LYS A 33 8.05 -2.77 9.95
C LYS A 33 6.58 -3.16 10.05
N HIS A 34 5.97 -2.80 11.16
CA HIS A 34 4.52 -2.76 11.34
C HIS A 34 4.04 -1.36 11.05
N VAL A 35 3.05 -1.20 10.19
CA VAL A 35 2.45 0.09 9.85
C VAL A 35 0.98 0.08 10.26
N ILE A 36 0.58 1.06 11.06
CA ILE A 36 -0.82 1.34 11.38
C ILE A 36 -1.19 2.64 10.69
N SER A 37 -2.30 2.65 9.99
CA SER A 37 -2.78 3.78 9.22
C SER A 37 -4.22 4.11 9.58
N LEU A 38 -4.53 5.40 9.65
CA LEU A 38 -5.89 5.91 9.75
C LEU A 38 -6.10 6.92 8.64
N GLY A 39 -7.20 6.82 7.94
CA GLY A 39 -7.48 7.69 6.81
C GLY A 39 -8.96 7.85 6.50
N GLU A 40 -9.24 8.69 5.54
CA GLU A 40 -10.57 8.95 5.00
C GLU A 40 -10.69 8.24 3.65
N ALA A 41 -11.76 7.47 3.50
CA ALA A 41 -12.08 6.72 2.29
C ALA A 41 -13.10 7.48 1.43
N TYR A 42 -12.87 7.46 0.11
CA TYR A 42 -13.66 8.15 -0.90
C TYR A 42 -14.07 7.19 -2.00
N VAL A 43 -15.30 7.32 -2.49
CA VAL A 43 -15.81 6.67 -3.70
C VAL A 43 -16.50 7.75 -4.54
N ASP A 44 -16.17 7.83 -5.83
CA ASP A 44 -16.67 8.88 -6.74
C ASP A 44 -16.51 10.32 -6.17
N ASN A 45 -15.37 10.60 -5.55
CA ASN A 45 -15.05 11.87 -4.87
C ASN A 45 -15.97 12.22 -3.67
N GLN A 46 -16.74 11.27 -3.17
CA GLN A 46 -17.55 11.43 -1.96
C GLN A 46 -16.92 10.66 -0.81
N MET A 47 -16.73 11.32 0.32
CA MET A 47 -16.27 10.67 1.55
C MET A 47 -17.31 9.62 1.99
N VAL A 48 -16.87 8.37 2.10
CA VAL A 48 -17.72 7.24 2.49
C VAL A 48 -17.47 6.77 3.93
N GLY A 49 -16.41 7.24 4.57
CA GLY A 49 -16.11 6.99 5.97
C GLY A 49 -14.61 6.94 6.28
N ALA A 50 -14.28 6.61 7.53
CA ALA A 50 -12.90 6.38 7.95
C ALA A 50 -12.47 4.93 7.69
N GLU A 51 -11.17 4.71 7.45
CA GLU A 51 -10.56 3.39 7.31
C GLU A 51 -9.37 3.26 8.26
N LEU A 52 -9.33 2.16 9.01
CA LEU A 52 -8.15 1.70 9.75
C LEU A 52 -7.45 0.60 8.95
N GLN A 53 -6.13 0.71 8.81
CA GLN A 53 -5.32 -0.30 8.12
C GLN A 53 -4.12 -0.72 8.97
N TYR A 54 -3.76 -2.00 8.87
CA TYR A 54 -2.52 -2.56 9.34
C TYR A 54 -1.79 -3.24 8.19
N VAL A 55 -0.49 -2.97 8.05
CA VAL A 55 0.39 -3.65 7.08
C VAL A 55 1.68 -4.05 7.78
N ASN A 56 2.07 -5.31 7.57
CA ASN A 56 3.38 -5.82 8.00
C ASN A 56 4.31 -5.95 6.78
N TYR A 57 5.48 -5.36 6.88
CA TYR A 57 6.58 -5.47 5.94
C TYR A 57 7.59 -6.47 6.49
N GLN A 58 7.92 -7.51 5.72
CA GLN A 58 8.81 -8.58 6.15
C GLN A 58 10.26 -8.10 6.27
N PRO A 59 11.11 -8.68 7.18
CA PRO A 59 12.50 -8.25 7.36
C PRO A 59 13.44 -8.78 6.25
N TYR A 60 12.92 -8.94 5.04
CA TYR A 60 13.69 -9.33 3.85
C TYR A 60 13.02 -8.78 2.59
N ALA A 61 13.82 -8.63 1.54
CA ALA A 61 13.35 -8.22 0.22
C ALA A 61 13.98 -9.09 -0.87
N TYR A 62 13.35 -9.13 -2.02
CA TYR A 62 13.84 -9.73 -3.25
C TYR A 62 14.11 -8.61 -4.26
N GLY A 63 15.39 -8.27 -4.49
CA GLY A 63 15.73 -7.04 -5.20
C GLY A 63 15.08 -5.82 -4.51
N PRO A 64 14.30 -4.99 -5.22
CA PRO A 64 13.59 -3.85 -4.62
C PRO A 64 12.31 -4.24 -3.86
N LEU A 65 11.80 -5.44 -4.05
CA LEU A 65 10.48 -5.87 -3.61
C LEU A 65 10.51 -6.47 -2.20
N GLN A 66 9.91 -5.80 -1.23
CA GLN A 66 9.73 -6.28 0.14
C GLN A 66 8.35 -6.93 0.27
N PRO A 67 8.25 -8.22 0.63
CA PRO A 67 6.95 -8.86 0.84
C PRO A 67 6.16 -8.19 1.95
N ILE A 68 4.86 -8.02 1.72
CA ILE A 68 3.92 -7.43 2.69
C ILE A 68 2.64 -8.26 2.79
N TYR A 69 1.98 -8.16 3.93
CA TYR A 69 0.58 -8.54 4.07
C TYR A 69 -0.16 -7.49 4.91
N GLY A 70 -1.45 -7.34 4.64
CA GLY A 70 -2.22 -6.29 5.27
C GLY A 70 -3.69 -6.62 5.42
N LEU A 71 -4.29 -5.90 6.35
CA LEU A 71 -5.72 -5.91 6.67
C LEU A 71 -6.19 -4.47 6.83
N SER A 72 -7.34 -4.14 6.27
CA SER A 72 -8.00 -2.86 6.54
C SER A 72 -9.49 -3.03 6.76
N SER A 73 -10.08 -2.12 7.53
CA SER A 73 -11.52 -2.08 7.75
C SER A 73 -12.01 -0.64 7.77
N THR A 74 -13.12 -0.40 7.09
CA THR A 74 -13.83 0.88 7.15
C THR A 74 -14.78 0.91 8.34
N GLU A 75 -15.26 2.09 8.72
CA GLU A 75 -16.23 2.26 9.81
C GLU A 75 -17.57 1.54 9.53
N LYS A 76 -17.90 1.27 8.26
CA LYS A 76 -19.08 0.49 7.83
C LYS A 76 -18.82 -1.01 7.74
N GLY A 77 -17.63 -1.46 8.12
CA GLY A 77 -17.26 -2.87 8.16
C GLY A 77 -16.73 -3.43 6.83
N GLY A 78 -16.59 -2.63 5.79
CA GLY A 78 -15.90 -3.04 4.55
C GLY A 78 -14.48 -3.45 4.87
N THR A 79 -14.11 -4.71 4.64
CA THR A 79 -12.82 -5.26 5.08
C THR A 79 -12.05 -5.80 3.89
N MET A 80 -10.78 -5.41 3.76
CA MET A 80 -9.86 -5.95 2.76
C MET A 80 -8.67 -6.61 3.45
N PHE A 81 -8.26 -7.77 2.97
CA PHE A 81 -7.02 -8.44 3.36
C PHE A 81 -6.29 -8.97 2.13
N GLY A 82 -4.96 -8.98 2.20
CA GLY A 82 -4.16 -9.41 1.07
C GLY A 82 -2.68 -9.54 1.40
N ALA A 83 -1.95 -10.02 0.42
CA ALA A 83 -0.49 -10.11 0.44
C ALA A 83 0.07 -9.58 -0.89
N GLY A 84 1.23 -8.96 -0.84
CA GLY A 84 1.83 -8.33 -2.00
C GLY A 84 3.25 -7.88 -1.75
N VAL A 85 3.62 -6.76 -2.35
CA VAL A 85 4.97 -6.22 -2.30
C VAL A 85 4.97 -4.72 -1.99
N GLY A 86 5.92 -4.31 -1.17
CA GLY A 86 6.21 -2.92 -0.87
C GLY A 86 7.58 -2.54 -1.42
N TYR A 87 7.77 -1.24 -1.57
CA TYR A 87 9.00 -0.60 -2.02
C TYR A 87 9.22 0.68 -1.23
N GLU A 88 10.48 0.93 -0.85
CA GLU A 88 10.89 2.16 -0.17
C GLU A 88 12.12 2.73 -0.87
N TYR A 89 12.01 3.96 -1.37
CA TYR A 89 13.11 4.74 -1.90
C TYR A 89 13.57 5.77 -0.87
N LYS A 90 14.84 5.74 -0.49
CA LYS A 90 15.41 6.68 0.49
C LYS A 90 16.03 7.87 -0.21
N PHE A 91 15.47 9.06 -0.01
CA PHE A 91 16.09 10.32 -0.43
C PHE A 91 17.23 10.71 0.52
N SER A 92 17.13 10.30 1.79
CA SER A 92 18.15 10.49 2.82
C SER A 92 17.96 9.44 3.92
N ASP A 93 18.75 9.48 4.99
CA ASP A 93 18.59 8.61 6.16
C ASP A 93 17.21 8.75 6.84
N LYS A 94 16.53 9.87 6.60
CA LYS A 94 15.26 10.19 7.26
C LYS A 94 14.08 10.29 6.31
N LEU A 95 14.25 10.86 5.12
CA LEU A 95 13.17 11.10 4.17
C LEU A 95 13.07 9.94 3.18
N PHE A 96 11.87 9.38 3.03
CA PHE A 96 11.62 8.27 2.12
C PHE A 96 10.30 8.40 1.36
N LEU A 97 10.29 7.85 0.16
CA LEU A 97 9.08 7.56 -0.60
C LEU A 97 8.73 6.09 -0.37
N GLU A 98 7.47 5.81 -0.10
CA GLU A 98 6.98 4.43 -0.02
C GLU A 98 5.93 4.18 -1.09
N SER A 99 5.95 3.00 -1.66
CA SER A 99 4.92 2.52 -2.58
C SER A 99 4.63 1.05 -2.32
N SER A 100 3.43 0.60 -2.62
CA SER A 100 3.08 -0.82 -2.48
C SER A 100 2.00 -1.24 -3.46
N PHE A 101 1.99 -2.54 -3.75
CA PHE A 101 0.97 -3.20 -4.53
C PHE A 101 0.48 -4.43 -3.78
N LEU A 102 -0.81 -4.46 -3.40
CA LEU A 102 -1.41 -5.46 -2.54
C LEU A 102 -2.65 -6.08 -3.20
N PRO A 103 -2.50 -7.19 -3.94
CA PRO A 103 -3.63 -8.04 -4.31
C PRO A 103 -4.33 -8.62 -3.09
N GLY A 104 -5.66 -8.75 -3.15
CA GLY A 104 -6.41 -9.28 -2.00
C GLY A 104 -7.89 -9.52 -2.27
N LEU A 105 -8.59 -9.76 -1.17
CA LEU A 105 -10.02 -9.99 -1.15
C LEU A 105 -10.70 -8.89 -0.33
N TYR A 106 -11.85 -8.42 -0.79
CA TYR A 106 -12.67 -7.42 -0.13
C TYR A 106 -14.02 -8.02 0.27
N ILE A 107 -14.38 -7.86 1.54
CA ILE A 107 -15.67 -8.25 2.09
C ILE A 107 -16.45 -6.95 2.33
N LYS A 108 -17.53 -6.77 1.61
CA LYS A 108 -18.29 -5.53 1.60
C LYS A 108 -19.00 -5.23 2.93
N ASN A 109 -19.63 -6.25 3.55
CA ASN A 109 -20.57 -6.06 4.68
C ASN A 109 -21.60 -4.96 4.37
N ASP A 110 -21.73 -3.94 5.24
CA ASP A 110 -22.66 -2.82 5.07
C ASP A 110 -22.04 -1.63 4.32
N ASP A 111 -20.84 -1.80 3.77
CA ASP A 111 -20.11 -0.77 3.04
C ASP A 111 -20.40 -0.76 1.53
N THR A 112 -19.71 0.10 0.82
CA THR A 112 -19.82 0.30 -0.62
C THR A 112 -19.51 -0.97 -1.40
N ASP A 113 -20.32 -1.26 -2.40
CA ASP A 113 -20.08 -2.33 -3.34
C ASP A 113 -19.02 -1.91 -4.37
N LEU A 114 -17.83 -2.45 -4.23
CA LEU A 114 -16.71 -2.21 -5.14
C LEU A 114 -16.67 -3.20 -6.32
N GLY A 115 -17.67 -4.07 -6.43
CA GLY A 115 -17.77 -5.09 -7.46
C GLY A 115 -17.22 -6.46 -7.03
N LYS A 116 -16.78 -7.26 -8.01
CA LYS A 116 -16.36 -8.65 -7.78
C LYS A 116 -14.83 -8.77 -7.59
N GLN A 117 -14.44 -9.81 -6.84
CA GLN A 117 -13.03 -10.18 -6.62
C GLN A 117 -12.29 -10.55 -7.93
N PRO A 118 -10.95 -10.46 -7.97
CA PRO A 118 -10.03 -10.00 -6.91
C PRO A 118 -9.96 -8.47 -6.83
N PHE A 119 -9.38 -7.95 -5.74
CA PHE A 119 -9.08 -6.53 -5.58
C PHE A 119 -7.58 -6.28 -5.53
N PHE A 120 -7.20 -5.09 -5.99
CA PHE A 120 -5.82 -4.61 -5.98
C PHE A 120 -5.79 -3.27 -5.27
N ARG A 121 -4.87 -3.12 -4.32
CA ARG A 121 -4.61 -1.86 -3.63
C ARG A 121 -3.22 -1.38 -3.98
N ALA A 122 -3.11 -0.21 -4.59
CA ALA A 122 -1.86 0.45 -4.90
C ALA A 122 -1.72 1.71 -4.05
N LYS A 123 -0.56 1.88 -3.39
CA LYS A 123 -0.27 2.99 -2.47
C LYS A 123 0.97 3.76 -2.91
N LEU A 124 0.95 5.08 -2.69
CA LEU A 124 2.11 5.96 -2.77
C LEU A 124 2.09 6.88 -1.55
N GLY A 125 3.23 7.05 -0.89
CA GLY A 125 3.36 7.87 0.30
C GLY A 125 4.72 8.51 0.45
N LEU A 126 4.78 9.58 1.24
CA LEU A 126 6.00 10.26 1.63
C LEU A 126 6.12 10.22 3.14
N GLY A 127 7.27 9.78 3.64
CA GLY A 127 7.49 9.54 5.05
C GLY A 127 8.79 10.10 5.59
N TYR A 128 8.81 10.21 6.92
CA TYR A 128 9.95 10.67 7.68
C TYR A 128 10.26 9.70 8.84
N LYS A 129 11.53 9.30 8.95
CA LYS A 129 12.05 8.42 9.99
C LYS A 129 12.56 9.28 11.16
N PHE A 130 11.87 9.25 12.29
CA PHE A 130 12.24 10.01 13.49
C PHE A 130 13.36 9.33 14.26
N SER A 131 13.38 8.00 14.26
CA SER A 131 14.41 7.17 14.89
C SER A 131 14.61 5.88 14.11
N LYS A 132 15.52 5.01 14.57
CA LYS A 132 15.71 3.68 13.98
C LYS A 132 14.44 2.82 14.08
N SER A 133 13.62 3.03 15.11
CA SER A 133 12.43 2.20 15.39
C SER A 133 11.11 2.87 15.02
N PHE A 134 11.10 4.15 14.62
CA PHE A 134 9.86 4.91 14.44
C PHE A 134 9.87 5.80 13.21
N SER A 135 8.80 5.74 12.43
CA SER A 135 8.54 6.62 11.28
C SER A 135 7.08 7.03 11.21
N ALA A 136 6.81 8.12 10.51
CA ALA A 136 5.45 8.48 10.09
C ALA A 136 5.44 8.86 8.61
N SER A 137 4.29 8.68 7.97
CA SER A 137 4.10 9.04 6.56
C SER A 137 2.67 9.51 6.31
N ILE A 138 2.49 10.21 5.19
CA ILE A 138 1.18 10.46 4.58
C ILE A 138 1.16 9.70 3.27
N SER A 139 0.07 8.99 3.02
CA SER A 139 -0.08 8.23 1.78
C SER A 139 -1.46 8.37 1.19
N TYR A 140 -1.50 8.21 -0.12
CA TYR A 140 -2.70 8.05 -0.91
C TYR A 140 -2.69 6.64 -1.51
N ASP A 141 -3.81 5.96 -1.43
CA ASP A 141 -3.98 4.68 -2.10
C ASP A 141 -5.29 4.60 -2.89
N HIS A 142 -5.29 3.69 -3.84
CA HIS A 142 -6.44 3.34 -4.66
C HIS A 142 -6.66 1.83 -4.60
N ARG A 143 -7.91 1.45 -4.37
CA ARG A 143 -8.38 0.08 -4.34
C ARG A 143 -9.42 -0.14 -5.44
N SER A 144 -9.21 -1.17 -6.27
CA SER A 144 -10.12 -1.50 -7.35
C SER A 144 -10.00 -2.98 -7.74
N ASN A 145 -10.98 -3.46 -8.50
CA ASN A 145 -10.91 -4.81 -9.09
C ASN A 145 -10.34 -4.80 -10.52
N GLY A 146 -9.76 -3.68 -10.98
CA GLY A 146 -9.17 -3.55 -12.31
C GLY A 146 -10.18 -3.73 -13.46
N ARG A 147 -11.47 -3.59 -13.22
CA ARG A 147 -12.57 -3.87 -14.17
C ARG A 147 -12.61 -5.31 -14.72
N ILE A 148 -11.94 -6.25 -14.05
CA ILE A 148 -11.88 -7.65 -14.51
C ILE A 148 -13.29 -8.25 -14.60
N ASN A 149 -14.21 -7.84 -13.75
CA ASN A 149 -15.53 -8.40 -13.60
C ASN A 149 -16.69 -7.37 -13.78
N GLY A 150 -16.48 -6.30 -14.51
CA GLY A 150 -17.53 -5.30 -14.85
C GLY A 150 -17.56 -4.09 -13.94
N VAL A 151 -18.44 -4.05 -12.94
CA VAL A 151 -18.57 -2.88 -12.03
C VAL A 151 -17.30 -2.68 -11.21
N ASN A 152 -16.79 -1.45 -11.21
CA ASN A 152 -15.58 -1.06 -10.49
C ASN A 152 -15.60 0.43 -10.18
N PRO A 153 -16.31 0.89 -9.15
CA PRO A 153 -16.30 2.30 -8.76
C PRO A 153 -14.93 2.73 -8.22
N GLY A 154 -14.16 1.78 -7.67
CA GLY A 154 -12.92 2.09 -6.96
C GLY A 154 -13.15 2.72 -5.59
N MET A 155 -12.10 2.73 -4.77
CA MET A 155 -12.08 3.45 -3.50
C MET A 155 -10.68 4.05 -3.31
N GLU A 156 -10.63 5.34 -3.06
CA GLU A 156 -9.41 6.06 -2.71
C GLU A 156 -9.34 6.27 -1.20
N THR A 157 -8.13 6.24 -0.64
CA THR A 157 -7.94 6.54 0.78
C THR A 157 -6.73 7.46 0.99
N LEU A 158 -6.94 8.58 1.68
CA LEU A 158 -5.86 9.44 2.17
C LEU A 158 -5.58 9.11 3.62
N GLN A 159 -4.33 8.73 3.94
CA GLN A 159 -3.99 8.15 5.24
C GLN A 159 -2.79 8.83 5.90
N ALA A 160 -2.86 8.96 7.23
CA ALA A 160 -1.70 9.13 8.10
C ALA A 160 -1.25 7.77 8.62
N ASN A 161 0.06 7.51 8.55
CA ASN A 161 0.64 6.22 8.89
C ASN A 161 1.70 6.38 9.99
N ILE A 162 1.77 5.39 10.88
CA ILE A 162 2.83 5.25 11.87
C ILE A 162 3.51 3.90 11.64
N GLY A 163 4.84 3.92 11.48
CA GLY A 163 5.67 2.75 11.26
C GLY A 163 6.56 2.42 12.47
N PHE A 164 6.51 1.18 12.93
CA PHE A 164 7.37 0.62 13.96
C PHE A 164 8.32 -0.38 13.32
N HIS A 165 9.62 -0.05 13.29
CA HIS A 165 10.67 -0.85 12.65
C HIS A 165 11.29 -1.85 13.63
N TYR A 166 11.64 -3.06 13.13
CA TYR A 166 12.29 -4.16 13.87
C TYR A 166 13.33 -4.88 13.03
#